data_306c662b96ac7b263b38ef1005ec5fad
#
_entry.id   306c662b96ac7b263b38ef1005ec5fad
#
_cell.length_a   1.000
_cell.length_b   1.000
_cell.length_c   1.000
_cell.angle_alpha   90.00
_cell.angle_beta   90.00
_cell.angle_gamma   90.00
#
_symmetry.space_group_name_H-M   'P 1'
#
loop_
_entity.id
_entity.type
_entity.pdbx_description
1 polymer ?
#
loop_
_entity_poly.entity_id
_entity_poly.type
_entity_poly.pdbx_seq_one_letter_code
_entity_poly.pdbx_strand_id
1 'polypeptide(L)'
;SKGNDIQQAGNIPFAAFANNAKFFEKYHRDMLVINGVDMQTNSHDTGVTHNWSGRNSAGFPTLTAMFAAKNAPDQPLSYINFGGFSQTGKLIRFSRLGDVNSLQRLIRPESNGGETTLRNADDVALIRAAGKARFGRQLSNPNLTRRQFENLSAHQQASASRSILREFSTYLPASEDVIADQQVIPEFSSSLQRQIQLTVAAFEAGAASASDLNLHGFD
;
A
#
# COMPACT_ATOMS: atom_id res chain seq x y z
N SER A 1 35.39 -13.55 2.72
CA SER A 1 35.14 -12.39 1.86
C SER A 1 36.20 -11.35 2.16
N LYS A 2 37.03 -11.01 1.18
CA LYS A 2 37.95 -9.88 1.27
C LYS A 2 37.07 -8.64 1.47
N GLY A 3 37.33 -7.88 2.54
CA GLY A 3 36.58 -6.67 2.84
C GLY A 3 36.57 -5.75 1.63
N ASN A 4 35.42 -5.44 1.13
CA ASN A 4 35.28 -4.42 0.11
C ASN A 4 35.76 -3.10 0.73
N ASP A 5 36.55 -2.34 -0.01
CA ASP A 5 37.02 -1.03 0.44
C ASP A 5 35.82 -0.16 0.81
N ILE A 6 35.90 0.47 1.98
CA ILE A 6 34.88 1.42 2.40
C ILE A 6 34.96 2.62 1.47
N GLN A 7 33.85 2.92 0.81
CA GLN A 7 33.68 4.10 -0.02
C GLN A 7 32.90 5.18 0.74
N GLN A 8 32.89 6.37 0.20
CA GLN A 8 32.22 7.50 0.81
C GLN A 8 31.42 8.30 -0.23
N ALA A 9 30.18 8.58 0.09
CA ALA A 9 29.32 9.48 -0.67
C ALA A 9 28.86 10.62 0.25
N GLY A 10 29.40 11.83 0.02
CA GLY A 10 29.23 12.93 0.97
C GLY A 10 29.82 12.59 2.34
N ASN A 11 28.98 12.58 3.37
CA ASN A 11 29.34 12.19 4.74
C ASN A 11 28.94 10.75 5.11
N ILE A 12 28.48 9.96 4.16
CA ILE A 12 28.01 8.58 4.39
C ILE A 12 29.09 7.60 3.96
N PRO A 13 29.78 6.91 4.90
CA PRO A 13 30.63 5.78 4.58
C PRO A 13 29.79 4.54 4.31
N PHE A 14 30.13 3.77 3.28
CA PHE A 14 29.42 2.55 2.92
C PHE A 14 30.38 1.49 2.35
N ALA A 15 30.04 0.23 2.52
CA ALA A 15 30.73 -0.86 1.84
C ALA A 15 30.14 -1.02 0.43
N ALA A 16 31.01 -0.92 -0.60
CA ALA A 16 30.56 -1.11 -1.97
C ALA A 16 30.16 -2.58 -2.21
N PHE A 17 28.88 -2.79 -2.48
CA PHE A 17 28.33 -4.09 -2.79
C PHE A 17 27.28 -3.97 -3.90
N ALA A 18 27.37 -4.82 -4.91
CA ALA A 18 26.52 -4.75 -6.10
C ALA A 18 26.47 -3.31 -6.69
N ASN A 19 25.29 -2.77 -6.91
CA ASN A 19 25.09 -1.43 -7.48
C ASN A 19 24.85 -0.32 -6.44
N ASN A 20 25.08 -0.61 -5.14
CA ASN A 20 24.78 0.36 -4.10
C ASN A 20 25.65 1.64 -4.17
N ALA A 21 26.84 1.59 -4.76
CA ALA A 21 27.69 2.77 -4.96
C ALA A 21 26.95 3.84 -5.77
N LYS A 22 26.35 3.48 -6.90
CA LYS A 22 25.54 4.42 -7.72
C LYS A 22 24.34 4.99 -6.95
N PHE A 23 23.73 4.17 -6.08
CA PHE A 23 22.63 4.61 -5.25
C PHE A 23 23.08 5.66 -4.23
N PHE A 24 24.17 5.41 -3.49
CA PHE A 24 24.70 6.37 -2.52
C PHE A 24 25.23 7.64 -3.21
N GLU A 25 25.92 7.53 -4.33
CA GLU A 25 26.38 8.69 -5.11
C GLU A 25 25.20 9.60 -5.52
N LYS A 26 24.07 9.01 -5.93
CA LYS A 26 22.91 9.75 -6.40
C LYS A 26 22.09 10.36 -5.26
N TYR A 27 21.89 9.63 -4.18
CA TYR A 27 20.88 9.96 -3.17
C TYR A 27 21.43 10.38 -1.80
N HIS A 28 22.75 10.41 -1.59
CA HIS A 28 23.34 10.71 -0.28
C HIS A 28 22.89 12.05 0.34
N ARG A 29 22.48 13.01 -0.50
CA ARG A 29 21.98 14.32 -0.03
C ARG A 29 20.55 14.26 0.50
N ASP A 30 19.79 13.28 0.07
CA ASP A 30 18.39 13.09 0.42
C ASP A 30 18.21 11.98 1.47
N MET A 31 19.32 11.49 2.05
CA MET A 31 19.35 10.36 2.96
C MET A 31 19.88 10.74 4.34
N LEU A 32 19.30 10.10 5.35
CA LEU A 32 19.84 10.00 6.69
C LEU A 32 20.13 8.54 7.02
N VAL A 33 21.40 8.24 7.31
CA VAL A 33 21.81 6.90 7.78
C VAL A 33 22.03 6.96 9.28
N ILE A 34 21.27 6.17 10.02
CA ILE A 34 21.37 6.03 11.47
C ILE A 34 22.00 4.68 11.78
N ASN A 35 23.18 4.69 12.35
CA ASN A 35 23.91 3.49 12.76
C ASN A 35 23.67 3.17 14.23
N GLY A 36 23.83 1.91 14.59
CA GLY A 36 23.82 1.46 15.98
C GLY A 36 22.46 1.52 16.66
N VAL A 37 21.36 1.37 15.90
CA VAL A 37 20.03 1.26 16.46
C VAL A 37 19.90 -0.08 17.18
N ASP A 38 19.76 -0.05 18.51
CA ASP A 38 19.49 -1.23 19.31
C ASP A 38 17.98 -1.48 19.41
N MET A 39 17.54 -2.57 18.84
CA MET A 39 16.14 -3.02 18.90
C MET A 39 15.76 -3.70 20.22
N GLN A 40 16.74 -3.90 21.13
CA GLN A 40 16.56 -4.56 22.43
C GLN A 40 15.92 -5.95 22.32
N THR A 41 16.15 -6.67 21.23
CA THR A 41 15.60 -8.00 20.99
C THR A 41 16.46 -8.79 20.00
N ASN A 42 16.50 -10.11 20.22
CA ASN A 42 17.05 -11.08 19.28
C ASN A 42 15.95 -11.85 18.53
N SER A 43 14.68 -11.51 18.77
CA SER A 43 13.55 -12.14 18.09
C SER A 43 13.25 -11.40 16.78
N HIS A 44 13.17 -12.12 15.67
CA HIS A 44 12.78 -11.56 14.37
C HIS A 44 11.41 -10.88 14.43
N ASP A 45 10.40 -11.52 15.01
CA ASP A 45 9.05 -10.98 15.10
C ASP A 45 8.98 -9.68 15.91
N THR A 46 9.68 -9.66 17.06
CA THR A 46 9.77 -8.45 17.89
C THR A 46 10.56 -7.36 17.20
N GLY A 47 11.66 -7.70 16.53
CA GLY A 47 12.48 -6.76 15.77
C GLY A 47 11.71 -6.14 14.60
N VAL A 48 10.95 -6.93 13.88
CA VAL A 48 10.04 -6.43 12.80
C VAL A 48 9.00 -5.48 13.38
N THR A 49 8.35 -5.87 14.50
CA THR A 49 7.36 -5.02 15.18
C THR A 49 7.97 -3.69 15.61
N HIS A 50 9.16 -3.71 16.20
CA HIS A 50 9.89 -2.50 16.62
C HIS A 50 10.26 -1.62 15.42
N ASN A 51 10.80 -2.22 14.37
CA ASN A 51 11.22 -1.48 13.17
C ASN A 51 10.07 -0.70 12.53
N TRP A 52 8.88 -1.28 12.50
CA TRP A 52 7.71 -0.67 11.87
C TRP A 52 6.93 0.29 12.78
N SER A 53 6.90 0.03 14.10
CA SER A 53 6.07 0.79 15.04
C SER A 53 6.85 1.60 16.07
N GLY A 54 8.17 1.41 16.17
CA GLY A 54 9.00 1.98 17.22
C GLY A 54 8.74 1.38 18.61
N ARG A 55 8.05 0.21 18.69
CA ARG A 55 7.69 -0.46 19.95
C ARG A 55 7.89 -1.95 19.85
N ASN A 56 8.34 -2.57 20.93
CA ASN A 56 8.52 -4.04 21.03
C ASN A 56 7.21 -4.79 21.31
N SER A 57 6.12 -4.08 21.62
CA SER A 57 4.82 -4.67 21.88
C SER A 57 3.86 -4.47 20.70
N ALA A 58 3.00 -5.47 20.47
CA ALA A 58 1.97 -5.41 19.44
C ALA A 58 0.90 -4.35 19.74
N GLY A 59 0.14 -3.97 18.72
CA GLY A 59 -1.01 -3.06 18.82
C GLY A 59 -0.73 -1.60 18.50
N PHE A 60 0.53 -1.21 18.33
CA PHE A 60 0.89 0.14 17.91
C PHE A 60 0.87 0.25 16.38
N PRO A 61 0.39 1.39 15.84
CA PRO A 61 0.36 1.61 14.40
C PRO A 61 1.77 1.71 13.82
N THR A 62 1.92 1.24 12.58
CA THR A 62 3.14 1.46 11.81
C THR A 62 3.29 2.93 11.43
N LEU A 63 4.51 3.37 11.17
CA LEU A 63 4.78 4.72 10.67
C LEU A 63 4.00 4.99 9.37
N THR A 64 3.95 4.00 8.47
CA THR A 64 3.19 4.05 7.22
C THR A 64 1.69 4.28 7.47
N ALA A 65 1.12 3.57 8.46
CA ALA A 65 -0.29 3.74 8.83
C ALA A 65 -0.57 5.14 9.41
N MET A 66 0.34 5.66 10.24
CA MET A 66 0.22 7.02 10.78
C MET A 66 0.31 8.09 9.69
N PHE A 67 1.23 7.90 8.73
CA PHE A 67 1.38 8.79 7.59
C PHE A 67 0.10 8.81 6.73
N ALA A 68 -0.43 7.64 6.37
CA ALA A 68 -1.66 7.52 5.61
C ALA A 68 -2.85 8.17 6.32
N ALA A 69 -3.00 7.91 7.63
CA ALA A 69 -4.09 8.46 8.42
C ALA A 69 -4.04 9.99 8.52
N LYS A 70 -2.84 10.58 8.54
CA LYS A 70 -2.66 12.02 8.60
C LYS A 70 -2.88 12.70 7.25
N ASN A 71 -2.35 12.13 6.18
CA ASN A 71 -2.23 12.83 4.90
C ASN A 71 -3.34 12.47 3.90
N ALA A 72 -3.97 11.33 4.04
CA ALA A 72 -4.95 10.86 3.06
C ALA A 72 -6.04 9.96 3.68
N PRO A 73 -6.72 10.39 4.76
CA PRO A 73 -7.71 9.58 5.46
C PRO A 73 -8.91 9.19 4.57
N ASP A 74 -9.20 10.01 3.56
CA ASP A 74 -10.39 9.89 2.71
C ASP A 74 -10.09 9.20 1.35
N GLN A 75 -8.85 8.87 1.07
CA GLN A 75 -8.50 8.16 -0.16
C GLN A 75 -9.00 6.70 -0.12
N PRO A 76 -9.44 6.15 -1.28
CA PRO A 76 -10.04 4.82 -1.31
C PRO A 76 -9.08 3.69 -0.93
N LEU A 77 -7.80 3.86 -1.21
CA LEU A 77 -6.72 2.92 -0.91
C LEU A 77 -5.61 3.59 -0.07
N SER A 78 -5.97 4.48 0.84
CA SER A 78 -5.05 5.35 1.60
C SER A 78 -3.73 4.68 2.00
N TYR A 79 -3.80 3.42 2.40
CA TYR A 79 -2.67 2.59 2.77
C TYR A 79 -2.73 1.23 2.07
N ILE A 80 -1.78 0.97 1.19
CA ILE A 80 -1.62 -0.29 0.48
C ILE A 80 -0.57 -1.13 1.22
N ASN A 81 -0.86 -2.42 1.41
CA ASN A 81 0.08 -3.36 1.99
C ASN A 81 0.18 -4.61 1.11
N PHE A 82 1.38 -4.93 0.64
CA PHE A 82 1.64 -6.11 -0.18
C PHE A 82 2.04 -7.34 0.63
N GLY A 83 2.19 -7.20 1.93
CA GLY A 83 2.55 -8.29 2.83
C GLY A 83 3.35 -7.80 4.04
N GLY A 84 3.87 -8.73 4.81
CA GLY A 84 4.65 -8.42 5.99
C GLY A 84 3.82 -7.89 7.17
N PHE A 85 4.49 -7.18 8.07
CA PHE A 85 3.88 -6.62 9.26
C PHE A 85 3.02 -5.41 8.91
N SER A 86 1.79 -5.39 9.39
CA SER A 86 0.88 -4.26 9.23
C SER A 86 0.00 -4.11 10.46
N GLN A 87 0.14 -2.99 11.14
CA GLN A 87 -0.70 -2.61 12.26
C GLN A 87 -1.16 -1.17 12.07
N THR A 88 -2.46 -0.95 12.07
CA THR A 88 -3.01 0.39 11.86
C THR A 88 -3.43 1.10 13.15
N GLY A 89 -3.48 0.39 14.27
CA GLY A 89 -4.02 0.93 15.52
C GLY A 89 -5.45 1.46 15.38
N LYS A 90 -6.18 1.03 14.36
CA LYS A 90 -7.52 1.52 13.96
C LYS A 90 -7.54 2.98 13.47
N LEU A 91 -6.38 3.57 13.17
CA LEU A 91 -6.28 4.95 12.65
C LEU A 91 -6.76 5.03 11.20
N ILE A 92 -6.44 4.04 10.40
CA ILE A 92 -6.76 3.97 8.97
C ILE A 92 -7.09 2.54 8.57
N ARG A 93 -7.84 2.37 7.50
CA ARG A 93 -8.00 1.07 6.84
C ARG A 93 -6.85 0.83 5.88
N PHE A 94 -6.40 -0.40 5.79
CA PHE A 94 -5.43 -0.78 4.77
C PHE A 94 -6.02 -1.78 3.79
N SER A 95 -5.55 -1.71 2.55
CA SER A 95 -5.91 -2.66 1.50
C SER A 95 -4.74 -3.61 1.30
N ARG A 96 -4.94 -4.89 1.59
CA ARG A 96 -3.93 -5.91 1.32
C ARG A 96 -4.09 -6.38 -0.12
N LEU A 97 -3.07 -6.16 -0.91
CA LEU A 97 -3.02 -6.55 -2.31
C LEU A 97 -2.01 -7.70 -2.45
N GLY A 98 -2.50 -8.91 -2.66
CA GLY A 98 -1.64 -10.08 -2.89
C GLY A 98 -1.05 -10.10 -4.30
N ASP A 99 -1.81 -9.57 -5.27
CA ASP A 99 -1.47 -9.57 -6.69
C ASP A 99 -2.25 -8.51 -7.49
N VAL A 100 -1.87 -8.34 -8.77
CA VAL A 100 -2.55 -7.41 -9.70
C VAL A 100 -4.02 -7.76 -9.91
N ASN A 101 -4.37 -9.05 -9.93
CA ASN A 101 -5.75 -9.48 -10.15
C ASN A 101 -6.65 -9.10 -8.96
N SER A 102 -6.10 -9.10 -7.75
CA SER A 102 -6.80 -8.63 -6.56
C SER A 102 -7.13 -7.14 -6.67
N LEU A 103 -6.22 -6.34 -7.22
CA LEU A 103 -6.45 -4.92 -7.47
C LEU A 103 -7.49 -4.71 -8.58
N GLN A 104 -7.41 -5.44 -9.68
CA GLN A 104 -8.40 -5.36 -10.76
C GLN A 104 -9.80 -5.67 -10.27
N ARG A 105 -9.97 -6.67 -9.41
CA ARG A 105 -11.26 -7.00 -8.78
C ARG A 105 -11.78 -5.90 -7.86
N LEU A 106 -10.90 -5.18 -7.17
CA LEU A 106 -11.28 -4.02 -6.36
C LEU A 106 -11.76 -2.84 -7.22
N ILE A 107 -11.08 -2.60 -8.33
CA ILE A 107 -11.36 -1.47 -9.24
C ILE A 107 -12.61 -1.74 -10.08
N ARG A 108 -12.76 -2.98 -10.54
CA ARG A 108 -13.85 -3.43 -11.42
C ARG A 108 -14.58 -4.64 -10.80
N PRO A 109 -15.30 -4.46 -9.69
CA PRO A 109 -15.98 -5.57 -9.01
C PRO A 109 -17.09 -6.20 -9.86
N GLU A 110 -17.52 -5.52 -10.90
CA GLU A 110 -18.48 -6.03 -11.90
C GLU A 110 -17.87 -6.96 -12.94
N SER A 111 -16.54 -7.05 -13.04
CA SER A 111 -15.86 -7.93 -13.99
C SER A 111 -15.23 -9.13 -13.27
N ASN A 112 -15.14 -10.26 -13.94
CA ASN A 112 -14.52 -11.49 -13.44
C ASN A 112 -13.07 -11.63 -13.94
N GLY A 113 -12.27 -10.59 -13.79
CA GLY A 113 -10.84 -10.62 -14.20
C GLY A 113 -10.61 -10.57 -15.72
N GLY A 114 -11.65 -10.28 -16.50
CA GLY A 114 -11.62 -10.09 -17.95
C GLY A 114 -12.48 -8.89 -18.35
N GLU A 115 -12.57 -8.63 -19.64
CA GLU A 115 -13.36 -7.52 -20.18
C GLU A 115 -14.88 -7.75 -20.07
N THR A 116 -15.32 -8.98 -19.82
CA THR A 116 -16.72 -9.34 -19.75
C THR A 116 -17.32 -8.93 -18.41
N THR A 117 -18.27 -8.02 -18.43
CA THR A 117 -19.05 -7.64 -17.25
C THR A 117 -20.01 -8.77 -16.88
N LEU A 118 -20.03 -9.18 -15.61
CA LEU A 118 -20.94 -10.21 -15.09
C LEU A 118 -22.41 -9.75 -15.05
N ARG A 119 -22.65 -8.46 -15.16
CA ARG A 119 -23.99 -7.84 -15.08
C ARG A 119 -24.09 -6.72 -16.09
N ASN A 120 -25.28 -6.52 -16.63
CA ASN A 120 -25.51 -5.38 -17.51
C ASN A 120 -25.46 -4.05 -16.73
N ALA A 121 -25.28 -2.93 -17.45
CA ALA A 121 -25.12 -1.62 -16.84
C ALA A 121 -26.35 -1.17 -16.06
N ASP A 122 -27.55 -1.54 -16.52
CA ASP A 122 -28.83 -1.17 -15.89
C ASP A 122 -29.02 -1.90 -14.56
N ASP A 123 -28.71 -3.18 -14.49
CA ASP A 123 -28.73 -3.94 -13.25
C ASP A 123 -27.75 -3.38 -12.22
N VAL A 124 -26.55 -3.01 -12.66
CA VAL A 124 -25.55 -2.38 -11.80
C VAL A 124 -26.05 -1.03 -11.29
N ALA A 125 -26.67 -0.21 -12.14
CA ALA A 125 -27.25 1.07 -11.75
C ALA A 125 -28.38 0.88 -10.72
N LEU A 126 -29.27 -0.08 -10.95
CA LEU A 126 -30.37 -0.40 -10.03
C LEU A 126 -29.86 -0.86 -8.66
N ILE A 127 -28.90 -1.77 -8.63
CA ILE A 127 -28.26 -2.24 -7.38
C ILE A 127 -27.61 -1.07 -6.63
N ARG A 128 -26.94 -0.18 -7.34
CA ARG A 128 -26.31 1.01 -6.74
C ARG A 128 -27.34 1.97 -6.16
N ALA A 129 -28.42 2.23 -6.88
CA ALA A 129 -29.52 3.08 -6.41
C ALA A 129 -30.18 2.50 -5.15
N ALA A 130 -30.49 1.21 -5.15
CA ALA A 130 -31.02 0.51 -3.99
C ALA A 130 -30.08 0.53 -2.79
N GLY A 131 -28.78 0.31 -3.03
CA GLY A 131 -27.74 0.42 -2.01
C GLY A 131 -27.67 1.82 -1.39
N LYS A 132 -27.66 2.87 -2.23
CA LYS A 132 -27.64 4.27 -1.77
C LYS A 132 -28.89 4.61 -0.94
N ALA A 133 -30.08 4.19 -1.39
CA ALA A 133 -31.32 4.40 -0.67
C ALA A 133 -31.34 3.68 0.69
N ARG A 134 -30.90 2.43 0.73
CA ARG A 134 -30.74 1.66 1.98
C ARG A 134 -29.79 2.37 2.94
N PHE A 135 -28.70 2.87 2.44
CA PHE A 135 -27.66 3.55 3.21
C PHE A 135 -28.19 4.85 3.82
N GLY A 136 -28.90 5.65 3.03
CA GLY A 136 -29.56 6.87 3.51
C GLY A 136 -30.51 6.58 4.68
N ARG A 137 -31.34 5.53 4.57
CA ARG A 137 -32.22 5.10 5.67
C ARG A 137 -31.47 4.67 6.92
N GLN A 138 -30.33 4.00 6.76
CA GLN A 138 -29.50 3.61 7.90
C GLN A 138 -28.90 4.83 8.62
N LEU A 139 -28.36 5.78 7.88
CA LEU A 139 -27.78 7.02 8.45
C LEU A 139 -28.83 7.90 9.13
N SER A 140 -30.07 7.85 8.68
CA SER A 140 -31.17 8.61 9.28
C SER A 140 -31.76 7.97 10.54
N ASN A 141 -31.24 6.82 10.99
CA ASN A 141 -31.71 6.18 12.21
C ASN A 141 -31.21 6.96 13.46
N PRO A 142 -32.12 7.52 14.28
CA PRO A 142 -31.71 8.31 15.43
C PRO A 142 -31.08 7.48 16.57
N ASN A 143 -31.21 6.17 16.51
CA ASN A 143 -30.70 5.26 17.54
C ASN A 143 -29.30 4.71 17.22
N LEU A 144 -28.60 5.27 16.22
CA LEU A 144 -27.23 4.89 15.94
C LEU A 144 -26.30 5.27 17.08
N THR A 145 -25.48 4.32 17.52
CA THR A 145 -24.35 4.66 18.39
C THR A 145 -23.32 5.48 17.58
N ARG A 146 -22.54 6.31 18.27
CA ARG A 146 -21.47 7.09 17.65
C ARG A 146 -20.56 6.22 16.76
N ARG A 147 -20.16 5.04 17.22
CA ARG A 147 -19.33 4.11 16.46
C ARG A 147 -20.02 3.59 15.20
N GLN A 148 -21.33 3.31 15.27
CA GLN A 148 -22.09 2.87 14.09
C GLN A 148 -22.18 4.00 13.05
N PHE A 149 -22.44 5.22 13.50
CA PHE A 149 -22.48 6.39 12.63
C PHE A 149 -21.13 6.64 11.95
N GLU A 150 -20.02 6.61 12.71
CA GLU A 150 -18.67 6.76 12.17
C GLU A 150 -18.35 5.67 11.12
N ASN A 151 -18.71 4.42 11.40
CA ASN A 151 -18.50 3.32 10.44
C ASN A 151 -19.34 3.48 9.16
N LEU A 152 -20.59 3.91 9.29
CA LEU A 152 -21.46 4.18 8.16
C LEU A 152 -20.92 5.36 7.33
N SER A 153 -20.53 6.45 7.96
CA SER A 153 -19.95 7.62 7.29
C SER A 153 -18.67 7.26 6.53
N ALA A 154 -17.78 6.48 7.15
CA ALA A 154 -16.57 6.00 6.49
C ALA A 154 -16.86 5.08 5.29
N HIS A 155 -17.92 4.25 5.37
CA HIS A 155 -18.36 3.46 4.22
C HIS A 155 -18.93 4.35 3.10
N GLN A 156 -19.65 5.41 3.44
CA GLN A 156 -20.17 6.36 2.46
C GLN A 156 -19.04 7.07 1.72
N GLN A 157 -18.04 7.56 2.44
CA GLN A 157 -16.84 8.17 1.87
C GLN A 157 -16.12 7.20 0.93
N ALA A 158 -15.86 5.97 1.38
CA ALA A 158 -15.25 4.93 0.54
C ALA A 158 -16.07 4.62 -0.73
N SER A 159 -17.40 4.68 -0.64
CA SER A 159 -18.28 4.48 -1.81
C SER A 159 -18.28 5.68 -2.75
N ALA A 160 -18.13 6.89 -2.24
CA ALA A 160 -18.00 8.12 -3.04
C ALA A 160 -16.66 8.16 -3.80
N SER A 161 -15.62 7.58 -3.23
CA SER A 161 -14.27 7.50 -3.84
C SER A 161 -14.15 6.50 -5.01
N ARG A 162 -15.24 5.87 -5.43
CA ARG A 162 -15.24 4.95 -6.58
C ARG A 162 -14.81 5.60 -7.90
N SER A 163 -15.05 6.89 -8.06
CA SER A 163 -14.59 7.63 -9.24
C SER A 163 -13.06 7.61 -9.33
N ILE A 164 -12.38 7.80 -8.22
CA ILE A 164 -10.91 7.74 -8.12
C ILE A 164 -10.41 6.33 -8.45
N LEU A 165 -11.07 5.29 -7.93
CA LEU A 165 -10.71 3.91 -8.28
C LEU A 165 -10.92 3.59 -9.76
N ARG A 166 -11.95 4.16 -10.41
CA ARG A 166 -12.14 4.03 -11.85
C ARG A 166 -11.07 4.76 -12.64
N GLU A 167 -10.75 5.97 -12.23
CA GLU A 167 -9.65 6.74 -12.81
C GLU A 167 -8.33 6.00 -12.63
N PHE A 168 -8.09 5.41 -11.47
CA PHE A 168 -6.94 4.56 -11.25
C PHE A 168 -6.79 3.44 -12.28
N SER A 169 -7.90 2.92 -12.81
CA SER A 169 -7.84 1.90 -13.86
C SER A 169 -7.16 2.40 -15.15
N THR A 170 -7.12 3.70 -15.39
CA THR A 170 -6.44 4.31 -16.56
C THR A 170 -4.94 4.42 -16.36
N TYR A 171 -4.47 4.42 -15.13
CA TYR A 171 -3.04 4.43 -14.77
C TYR A 171 -2.46 3.02 -14.65
N LEU A 172 -3.31 1.98 -14.67
CA LEU A 172 -2.80 0.62 -14.71
C LEU A 172 -2.15 0.37 -16.07
N PRO A 173 -0.97 -0.23 -16.10
CA PRO A 173 -0.32 -0.57 -17.35
C PRO A 173 -1.19 -1.49 -18.19
N ALA A 174 -1.06 -1.40 -19.50
CA ALA A 174 -1.61 -2.39 -20.40
C ALA A 174 -1.09 -3.79 -20.04
N SER A 175 -1.81 -4.84 -20.46
CA SER A 175 -1.46 -6.21 -20.07
C SER A 175 -0.03 -6.58 -20.49
N GLU A 176 0.42 -6.07 -21.62
CA GLU A 176 1.77 -6.25 -22.15
C GLU A 176 2.84 -5.49 -21.35
N ASP A 177 2.49 -4.40 -20.70
CA ASP A 177 3.41 -3.57 -19.89
C ASP A 177 3.44 -4.01 -18.42
N VAL A 178 2.59 -4.95 -18.04
CA VAL A 178 2.63 -5.52 -16.68
C VAL A 178 3.90 -6.36 -16.56
N ILE A 179 4.72 -6.02 -15.57
CA ILE A 179 5.90 -6.81 -15.24
C ILE A 179 5.44 -8.21 -14.83
N ALA A 180 5.55 -9.13 -15.76
CA ALA A 180 5.23 -10.55 -15.56
C ALA A 180 6.45 -11.26 -14.93
N ASP A 181 6.94 -12.31 -15.56
CA ASP A 181 8.05 -13.09 -15.04
C ASP A 181 9.44 -12.58 -15.49
N GLN A 182 9.48 -11.54 -16.34
CA GLN A 182 10.73 -10.94 -16.77
C GLN A 182 11.21 -9.92 -15.75
N GLN A 183 12.45 -10.04 -15.33
CA GLN A 183 13.11 -9.05 -14.49
C GLN A 183 13.58 -7.89 -15.36
N VAL A 184 12.94 -6.73 -15.22
CA VAL A 184 13.39 -5.50 -15.88
C VAL A 184 14.65 -4.96 -15.20
N ILE A 185 14.74 -5.11 -13.89
CA ILE A 185 15.93 -4.81 -13.08
C ILE A 185 16.43 -6.16 -12.54
N PRO A 186 17.59 -6.65 -13.01
CA PRO A 186 18.07 -7.97 -12.66
C PRO A 186 18.22 -8.24 -11.16
N GLU A 187 18.49 -7.18 -10.38
CA GLU A 187 18.70 -7.26 -8.95
C GLU A 187 17.38 -7.33 -8.15
N PHE A 188 16.25 -7.05 -8.79
CA PHE A 188 14.94 -7.07 -8.13
C PHE A 188 14.10 -8.24 -8.63
N SER A 189 13.40 -8.88 -7.72
CA SER A 189 12.42 -9.90 -8.12
C SER A 189 11.29 -9.26 -8.94
N SER A 190 10.71 -10.00 -9.86
CA SER A 190 9.54 -9.56 -10.65
C SER A 190 8.37 -9.15 -9.76
N SER A 191 8.20 -9.84 -8.62
CA SER A 191 7.18 -9.50 -7.62
C SER A 191 7.38 -8.10 -7.04
N LEU A 192 8.61 -7.73 -6.65
CA LEU A 192 8.91 -6.39 -6.12
C LEU A 192 8.67 -5.31 -7.16
N GLN A 193 9.12 -5.51 -8.39
CA GLN A 193 8.93 -4.55 -9.47
C GLN A 193 7.44 -4.30 -9.74
N ARG A 194 6.63 -5.35 -9.70
CA ARG A 194 5.17 -5.26 -9.85
C ARG A 194 4.52 -4.49 -8.69
N GLN A 195 4.96 -4.72 -7.45
CA GLN A 195 4.48 -3.95 -6.30
C GLN A 195 4.82 -2.47 -6.45
N ILE A 196 6.02 -2.13 -6.89
CA ILE A 196 6.44 -0.74 -7.16
C ILE A 196 5.57 -0.13 -8.26
N GLN A 197 5.38 -0.82 -9.37
CA GLN A 197 4.56 -0.37 -10.49
C GLN A 197 3.13 -0.03 -10.06
N LEU A 198 2.50 -0.90 -9.27
CA LEU A 198 1.15 -0.68 -8.74
C LEU A 198 1.10 0.47 -7.74
N THR A 199 2.12 0.59 -6.88
CA THR A 199 2.22 1.68 -5.90
C THR A 199 2.30 3.03 -6.59
N VAL A 200 3.18 3.16 -7.58
CA VAL A 200 3.36 4.40 -8.34
C VAL A 200 2.05 4.77 -9.05
N ALA A 201 1.44 3.83 -9.75
CA ALA A 201 0.16 4.06 -10.43
C ALA A 201 -0.95 4.50 -9.44
N ALA A 202 -1.00 3.91 -8.23
CA ALA A 202 -1.97 4.29 -7.22
C ALA A 202 -1.72 5.70 -6.65
N PHE A 203 -0.47 6.11 -6.52
CA PHE A 203 -0.09 7.45 -6.08
C PHE A 203 -0.40 8.50 -7.15
N GLU A 204 -0.07 8.23 -8.41
CA GLU A 204 -0.40 9.10 -9.55
C GLU A 204 -1.90 9.32 -9.70
N ALA A 205 -2.69 8.28 -9.50
CA ALA A 205 -4.15 8.36 -9.52
C ALA A 205 -4.75 9.08 -8.30
N GLY A 206 -3.95 9.44 -7.29
CA GLY A 206 -4.45 9.96 -6.02
C GLY A 206 -5.29 8.95 -5.23
N ALA A 207 -5.14 7.66 -5.52
CA ALA A 207 -5.89 6.60 -4.86
C ALA A 207 -5.26 6.15 -3.55
N ALA A 208 -3.96 6.31 -3.41
CA ALA A 208 -3.17 5.93 -2.23
C ALA A 208 -2.14 7.01 -1.88
N SER A 209 -1.68 7.01 -0.64
CA SER A 209 -0.63 7.90 -0.16
C SER A 209 0.52 7.18 0.52
N ALA A 210 0.34 5.93 0.88
CA ALA A 210 1.33 5.13 1.57
C ALA A 210 1.26 3.66 1.12
N SER A 211 2.41 3.00 1.06
CA SER A 211 2.49 1.60 0.68
C SER A 211 3.63 0.91 1.39
N ASP A 212 3.38 -0.32 1.85
CA ASP A 212 4.41 -1.25 2.32
C ASP A 212 4.67 -2.29 1.24
N LEU A 213 5.90 -2.34 0.79
CA LEU A 213 6.38 -3.35 -0.15
C LEU A 213 6.89 -4.55 0.64
N ASN A 214 6.68 -5.75 0.10
CA ASN A 214 7.10 -6.99 0.73
C ASN A 214 8.20 -7.66 -0.08
N LEU A 215 9.32 -7.89 0.58
CA LEU A 215 10.46 -8.65 0.07
C LEU A 215 10.54 -9.96 0.84
N HIS A 216 10.75 -11.06 0.12
CA HIS A 216 10.97 -12.39 0.68
C HIS A 216 12.41 -12.84 0.43
N GLY A 217 12.90 -13.75 1.27
CA GLY A 217 14.17 -14.43 1.03
C GLY A 217 15.40 -13.78 1.66
N PHE A 218 15.23 -13.13 2.79
CA PHE A 218 16.31 -12.56 3.62
C PHE A 218 16.55 -13.35 4.92
N ASP A 219 16.08 -14.60 4.99
CA ASP A 219 16.32 -15.49 6.14
C ASP A 219 17.68 -16.20 6.02
#